data_a8ac25fdbccba55567378218d4854627
#
_entry.id   a8ac25fdbccba55567378218d4854627
#
_cell.length_a   1.000
_cell.length_b   1.000
_cell.length_c   1.000
_cell.angle_alpha   90.00
_cell.angle_beta   90.00
_cell.angle_gamma   90.00
#
_symmetry.space_group_name_H-M   'P 1'
#
loop_
_entity.id
_entity.type
_entity.pdbx_description
1 polymer ?
#
loop_
_entity_poly.entity_id
_entity_poly.type
_entity_poly.pdbx_seq_one_letter_code
_entity_poly.pdbx_strand_id
1 'polypeptide(L)'
;MTFLNTPIMAAANFRYGGVVRTNRYAGSIALALIASIGSTWPTFAQPVAKVTSGTMERMENVSSKHVDPRHIDVWLPEGYNAQKRYSVVYMQDGQNLFDVALAYGGNAWQADQAVTRLMRSGRIADTIIVGIWNNGMQRYAEYYPEKILAFAPGATRREYVDQASNGRSQADAYLRFIVEELKPAIDRKYATNTGQESTFIVGSSMGGLISIYALCEYPRVFGGAAGLSTHWIGKPTAWGRERIRNAALPLAAMTYLSRALPVAGNHRIYTDRGDDWLDSLYQPAHRFVEEVLRDRGYTEVDSMTRIFHGTGHGERDWAARLDGVLVFLMGRKSGDK
;
A
#
# COMPACT_ATOMS: atom_id res chain seq x y z
N MET A 1 -36.80 12.19 -22.28
CA MET A 1 -35.93 13.09 -23.02
C MET A 1 -34.51 12.66 -22.78
N THR A 2 -33.90 12.22 -23.80
CA THR A 2 -32.57 11.78 -24.19
C THR A 2 -31.56 11.39 -23.09
N PHE A 3 -31.45 10.09 -22.87
CA PHE A 3 -30.32 9.46 -22.13
C PHE A 3 -29.17 9.25 -23.10
N LEU A 4 -28.00 9.81 -22.78
CA LEU A 4 -26.74 9.50 -23.46
C LEU A 4 -26.06 8.34 -22.75
N ASN A 5 -26.01 7.19 -23.44
CA ASN A 5 -25.23 6.00 -23.09
C ASN A 5 -23.75 6.27 -23.29
N THR A 6 -22.94 6.01 -22.27
CA THR A 6 -21.49 5.84 -22.39
C THR A 6 -21.15 4.37 -22.18
N PRO A 7 -20.35 3.73 -23.04
CA PRO A 7 -20.16 2.29 -23.00
C PRO A 7 -19.15 1.85 -21.94
N ILE A 8 -19.57 0.85 -21.17
CA ILE A 8 -18.72 0.07 -20.28
C ILE A 8 -17.83 -0.82 -21.15
N MET A 9 -16.52 -0.70 -21.01
CA MET A 9 -15.56 -1.63 -21.65
C MET A 9 -15.76 -3.04 -21.10
N ALA A 10 -16.19 -3.94 -21.98
CA ALA A 10 -16.32 -5.37 -21.71
C ALA A 10 -14.96 -6.05 -21.75
N ALA A 11 -14.66 -6.84 -20.73
CA ALA A 11 -13.53 -7.75 -20.70
C ALA A 11 -13.74 -8.87 -21.74
N ALA A 12 -12.77 -9.05 -22.62
CA ALA A 12 -12.79 -10.08 -23.65
C ALA A 12 -12.54 -11.47 -23.03
N ASN A 13 -13.53 -12.33 -23.14
CA ASN A 13 -13.41 -13.77 -22.88
C ASN A 13 -12.76 -14.46 -24.11
N PHE A 14 -11.56 -14.96 -23.97
CA PHE A 14 -10.97 -15.88 -24.95
C PHE A 14 -11.38 -17.32 -24.60
N ARG A 15 -12.28 -17.90 -25.37
CA ARG A 15 -12.55 -19.34 -25.42
C ARG A 15 -11.70 -19.95 -26.51
N TYR A 16 -10.80 -20.84 -26.16
CA TYR A 16 -10.19 -21.77 -27.13
C TYR A 16 -11.06 -23.02 -27.26
N GLY A 17 -11.66 -23.20 -28.41
CA GLY A 17 -12.25 -24.44 -28.85
C GLY A 17 -11.78 -24.69 -30.29
N GLY A 18 -10.86 -25.61 -30.49
CA GLY A 18 -10.36 -25.99 -31.80
C GLY A 18 -10.18 -27.51 -31.91
N VAL A 19 -11.07 -28.13 -32.67
CA VAL A 19 -11.04 -29.56 -33.03
C VAL A 19 -9.85 -29.86 -33.93
N VAL A 20 -8.98 -30.79 -33.51
CA VAL A 20 -7.87 -31.29 -34.33
C VAL A 20 -8.37 -32.35 -35.30
N ARG A 21 -8.36 -32.04 -36.58
CA ARG A 21 -8.41 -33.03 -37.67
C ARG A 21 -7.00 -33.45 -38.05
N THR A 22 -6.70 -34.71 -37.84
CA THR A 22 -5.46 -35.36 -38.35
C THR A 22 -5.51 -35.49 -39.84
N ASN A 23 -4.49 -34.95 -40.55
CA ASN A 23 -4.19 -35.34 -41.93
C ASN A 23 -2.72 -35.74 -42.02
N ARG A 24 -2.52 -36.99 -42.43
CA ARG A 24 -1.18 -37.58 -42.64
C ARG A 24 -0.66 -37.14 -44.01
N TYR A 25 0.49 -36.44 -44.04
CA TYR A 25 1.39 -36.48 -45.19
C TYR A 25 2.84 -36.52 -44.67
N ALA A 26 3.57 -37.55 -45.15
CA ALA A 26 5.00 -37.71 -44.96
C ALA A 26 5.76 -36.71 -45.86
N GLY A 27 6.77 -36.08 -45.33
CA GLY A 27 7.64 -35.20 -46.11
C GLY A 27 8.78 -34.62 -45.28
N SER A 28 9.95 -35.17 -45.45
CA SER A 28 11.31 -34.64 -45.30
C SER A 28 11.63 -33.66 -44.18
N ILE A 29 12.43 -34.14 -43.23
CA ILE A 29 13.06 -33.37 -42.15
C ILE A 29 14.19 -32.52 -42.78
N ALA A 30 13.98 -31.21 -42.82
CA ALA A 30 15.07 -30.23 -42.96
C ALA A 30 15.32 -29.64 -41.57
N LEU A 31 16.44 -29.99 -40.93
CA LEU A 31 16.90 -29.39 -39.68
C LEU A 31 17.32 -27.95 -39.98
N ALA A 32 16.45 -27.00 -39.73
CA ALA A 32 16.84 -25.59 -39.67
C ALA A 32 17.31 -25.32 -38.24
N LEU A 33 18.60 -25.11 -38.03
CA LEU A 33 19.17 -24.50 -36.85
C LEU A 33 18.65 -23.05 -36.78
N ILE A 34 17.60 -22.82 -36.00
CA ILE A 34 17.20 -21.46 -35.60
C ILE A 34 18.16 -21.06 -34.48
N ALA A 35 19.19 -20.30 -34.84
CA ALA A 35 19.95 -19.53 -33.88
C ALA A 35 18.99 -18.60 -33.18
N SER A 36 18.68 -18.90 -31.93
CA SER A 36 17.92 -17.99 -31.01
C SER A 36 18.78 -16.77 -30.76
N ILE A 37 18.65 -15.77 -31.64
CA ILE A 37 19.10 -14.42 -31.34
C ILE A 37 18.16 -13.95 -30.17
N GLY A 38 18.67 -14.03 -28.96
CA GLY A 38 18.02 -13.48 -27.79
C GLY A 38 17.87 -11.97 -28.00
N SER A 39 16.71 -11.56 -28.49
CA SER A 39 16.33 -10.14 -28.49
C SER A 39 16.18 -9.71 -27.03
N THR A 40 17.26 -9.22 -26.47
CA THR A 40 17.20 -8.40 -25.25
C THR A 40 16.48 -7.12 -25.62
N TRP A 41 15.18 -7.08 -25.36
CA TRP A 41 14.44 -5.82 -25.38
C TRP A 41 15.14 -4.89 -24.39
N PRO A 42 15.52 -3.67 -24.78
CA PRO A 42 16.05 -2.72 -23.81
C PRO A 42 14.99 -2.51 -22.74
N THR A 43 15.29 -2.94 -21.53
CA THR A 43 14.53 -2.56 -20.34
C THR A 43 14.77 -1.07 -20.17
N PHE A 44 13.87 -0.24 -20.66
CA PHE A 44 13.94 1.19 -20.39
C PHE A 44 13.86 1.33 -18.87
N ALA A 45 14.92 1.87 -18.27
CA ALA A 45 14.92 2.19 -16.85
C ALA A 45 13.72 3.10 -16.58
N GLN A 46 12.90 2.74 -15.60
CA GLN A 46 11.78 3.57 -15.20
C GLN A 46 12.32 4.93 -14.71
N PRO A 47 11.80 6.06 -15.22
CA PRO A 47 12.33 7.36 -14.85
C PRO A 47 12.21 7.59 -13.35
N VAL A 48 13.19 8.29 -12.79
CA VAL A 48 13.15 8.73 -11.39
C VAL A 48 12.07 9.81 -11.26
N ALA A 49 11.26 9.75 -10.21
CA ALA A 49 10.19 10.70 -9.96
C ALA A 49 10.72 12.14 -9.85
N LYS A 50 10.06 13.08 -10.53
CA LYS A 50 10.34 14.50 -10.37
C LYS A 50 9.67 15.01 -9.10
N VAL A 51 10.44 15.74 -8.29
CA VAL A 51 9.96 16.38 -7.05
C VAL A 51 10.04 17.89 -7.16
N THR A 52 9.19 18.58 -6.43
CA THR A 52 9.14 20.06 -6.45
C THR A 52 10.04 20.68 -5.40
N SER A 53 10.42 19.90 -4.39
CA SER A 53 11.39 20.31 -3.36
C SER A 53 12.19 19.10 -2.87
N GLY A 54 13.38 19.35 -2.30
CA GLY A 54 14.25 18.28 -1.86
C GLY A 54 14.92 17.52 -3.00
N THR A 55 15.39 16.32 -2.71
CA THR A 55 16.10 15.46 -3.66
C THR A 55 15.54 14.06 -3.66
N MET A 56 15.40 13.45 -4.85
CA MET A 56 14.97 12.08 -5.02
C MET A 56 16.17 11.18 -5.35
N GLU A 57 16.30 10.11 -4.56
CA GLU A 57 17.23 9.01 -4.86
C GLU A 57 16.44 7.73 -5.09
N ARG A 58 16.72 7.05 -6.20
CA ARG A 58 16.15 5.73 -6.47
C ARG A 58 17.14 4.63 -6.16
N MET A 59 16.71 3.65 -5.39
CA MET A 59 17.33 2.35 -5.30
C MET A 59 16.61 1.43 -6.28
N GLU A 60 17.27 1.12 -7.41
CA GLU A 60 16.65 0.35 -8.49
C GLU A 60 16.68 -1.15 -8.18
N ASN A 61 15.56 -1.83 -8.47
CA ASN A 61 15.46 -3.29 -8.42
C ASN A 61 16.07 -3.89 -7.15
N VAL A 62 15.72 -3.32 -6.00
CA VAL A 62 16.22 -3.80 -4.70
C VAL A 62 15.83 -5.25 -4.54
N SER A 63 16.83 -6.13 -4.54
CA SER A 63 16.64 -7.58 -4.37
C SER A 63 16.31 -7.89 -2.92
N SER A 64 15.54 -8.95 -2.71
CA SER A 64 15.12 -9.43 -1.40
C SER A 64 15.21 -10.96 -1.34
N LYS A 65 15.41 -11.50 -0.16
CA LYS A 65 15.28 -12.94 0.13
C LYS A 65 13.82 -13.36 0.31
N HIS A 66 12.92 -12.38 0.49
CA HIS A 66 11.54 -12.62 0.89
C HIS A 66 10.53 -12.41 -0.23
N VAL A 67 10.77 -11.42 -1.09
CA VAL A 67 9.83 -10.99 -2.14
C VAL A 67 10.57 -10.63 -3.43
N ASP A 68 9.83 -10.50 -4.52
CA ASP A 68 10.39 -10.09 -5.81
C ASP A 68 11.00 -8.67 -5.75
N PRO A 69 12.04 -8.38 -6.57
CA PRO A 69 12.70 -7.08 -6.58
C PRO A 69 11.73 -5.94 -6.90
N ARG A 70 12.01 -4.75 -6.35
CA ARG A 70 11.23 -3.54 -6.60
C ARG A 70 12.07 -2.27 -6.49
N HIS A 71 11.55 -1.17 -7.02
CA HIS A 71 12.15 0.14 -6.82
C HIS A 71 11.77 0.70 -5.44
N ILE A 72 12.72 1.41 -4.86
CA ILE A 72 12.52 2.21 -3.64
C ILE A 72 12.94 3.64 -3.97
N ASP A 73 12.03 4.57 -3.82
CA ASP A 73 12.29 5.99 -3.98
C ASP A 73 12.47 6.63 -2.61
N VAL A 74 13.63 7.22 -2.38
CA VAL A 74 13.95 7.90 -1.12
C VAL A 74 13.98 9.40 -1.38
N TRP A 75 13.01 10.10 -0.82
CA TRP A 75 13.00 11.55 -0.86
C TRP A 75 13.69 12.13 0.37
N LEU A 76 14.68 12.99 0.12
CA LEU A 76 15.42 13.73 1.13
C LEU A 76 14.96 15.19 1.13
N PRO A 77 14.68 15.80 2.30
CA PRO A 77 14.23 17.18 2.37
C PRO A 77 15.31 18.15 1.91
N GLU A 78 14.86 19.34 1.51
CA GLU A 78 15.75 20.43 1.19
C GLU A 78 16.70 20.73 2.37
N GLY A 79 17.98 20.85 2.10
CA GLY A 79 19.01 21.04 3.13
C GLY A 79 19.26 19.80 3.99
N TYR A 80 18.96 18.59 3.45
CA TYR A 80 19.34 17.35 4.13
C TYR A 80 20.80 17.36 4.55
N ASN A 81 21.04 16.99 5.81
CA ASN A 81 22.37 17.01 6.41
C ASN A 81 22.61 15.73 7.23
N ALA A 82 23.65 14.98 6.90
CA ALA A 82 24.00 13.74 7.57
C ALA A 82 24.38 13.89 9.06
N GLN A 83 24.59 15.11 9.54
CA GLN A 83 24.86 15.42 10.96
C GLN A 83 23.58 15.60 11.79
N LYS A 84 22.43 15.77 11.14
CA LYS A 84 21.11 15.76 11.78
C LYS A 84 20.56 14.34 11.86
N ARG A 85 19.40 14.20 12.49
CA ARG A 85 18.63 12.95 12.52
C ARG A 85 17.20 13.21 12.06
N TYR A 86 16.68 12.31 11.24
CA TYR A 86 15.40 12.44 10.56
C TYR A 86 14.44 11.31 10.97
N SER A 87 13.21 11.64 11.20
CA SER A 87 12.14 10.64 11.23
C SER A 87 11.98 10.01 9.83
N VAL A 88 11.46 8.79 9.77
CA VAL A 88 11.24 8.10 8.50
C VAL A 88 9.77 7.69 8.37
N VAL A 89 9.16 8.06 7.25
CA VAL A 89 7.86 7.55 6.86
C VAL A 89 8.00 6.63 5.64
N TYR A 90 7.67 5.36 5.85
CA TYR A 90 7.56 4.36 4.79
C TYR A 90 6.18 4.47 4.16
N MET A 91 6.13 4.73 2.86
CA MET A 91 4.86 4.92 2.16
C MET A 91 4.68 3.86 1.08
N GLN A 92 3.51 3.21 1.10
CA GLN A 92 3.13 2.20 0.12
C GLN A 92 2.85 2.81 -1.24
N ASP A 93 2.89 1.98 -2.29
CA ASP A 93 2.62 2.40 -3.67
C ASP A 93 3.50 3.59 -4.11
N GLY A 94 4.81 3.48 -3.87
CA GLY A 94 5.82 4.52 -4.03
C GLY A 94 5.78 5.27 -5.36
N GLN A 95 5.37 4.60 -6.45
CA GLN A 95 5.21 5.20 -7.77
C GLN A 95 4.14 6.30 -7.83
N ASN A 96 3.19 6.33 -6.87
CA ASN A 96 2.08 7.29 -6.86
C ASN A 96 2.34 8.52 -5.97
N LEU A 97 3.50 8.60 -5.31
CA LEU A 97 3.68 9.58 -4.24
C LEU A 97 4.11 10.98 -4.71
N PHE A 98 4.86 11.09 -5.81
CA PHE A 98 5.58 12.32 -6.13
C PHE A 98 5.24 12.89 -7.49
N ASP A 99 5.33 12.10 -8.56
CA ASP A 99 5.28 12.56 -9.94
C ASP A 99 4.01 12.07 -10.65
N VAL A 100 3.21 13.01 -11.13
CA VAL A 100 1.97 12.72 -11.87
C VAL A 100 2.22 11.91 -13.16
N ALA A 101 3.42 11.99 -13.72
CA ALA A 101 3.77 11.23 -14.93
C ALA A 101 3.99 9.74 -14.65
N LEU A 102 4.30 9.38 -13.40
CA LEU A 102 4.49 8.00 -12.95
C LEU A 102 3.27 7.43 -12.23
N ALA A 103 2.47 8.31 -11.64
CA ALA A 103 1.35 7.95 -10.79
C ALA A 103 0.18 7.37 -11.59
N TYR A 104 -0.49 6.39 -11.00
CA TYR A 104 -1.69 5.79 -11.54
C TYR A 104 -2.78 6.85 -11.80
N GLY A 105 -3.35 6.81 -13.00
CA GLY A 105 -4.39 7.78 -13.39
C GLY A 105 -3.91 9.24 -13.49
N GLY A 106 -2.59 9.50 -13.48
CA GLY A 106 -2.03 10.84 -13.61
C GLY A 106 -2.29 11.75 -12.40
N ASN A 107 -2.49 11.16 -11.22
CA ASN A 107 -2.66 11.90 -9.96
C ASN A 107 -1.67 11.39 -8.91
N ALA A 108 -0.78 12.26 -8.45
CA ALA A 108 0.18 11.95 -7.41
C ALA A 108 -0.27 12.50 -6.05
N TRP A 109 0.23 11.90 -4.98
CA TRP A 109 -0.03 12.37 -3.62
C TRP A 109 0.67 13.67 -3.27
N GLN A 110 1.67 14.08 -4.04
CA GLN A 110 2.50 15.27 -3.78
C GLN A 110 3.12 15.23 -2.37
N ALA A 111 3.62 14.08 -1.98
CA ALA A 111 4.11 13.83 -0.62
C ALA A 111 5.32 14.71 -0.25
N ASP A 112 6.20 15.01 -1.22
CA ASP A 112 7.31 15.96 -1.08
C ASP A 112 6.82 17.36 -0.68
N GLN A 113 5.76 17.83 -1.32
CA GLN A 113 5.17 19.14 -1.04
C GLN A 113 4.51 19.18 0.34
N ALA A 114 3.76 18.12 0.70
CA ALA A 114 3.09 18.01 1.99
C ALA A 114 4.12 18.03 3.14
N VAL A 115 5.13 17.15 3.08
CA VAL A 115 6.17 17.07 4.11
C VAL A 115 6.98 18.37 4.20
N THR A 116 7.33 18.97 3.06
CA THR A 116 8.03 20.26 3.04
C THR A 116 7.24 21.38 3.74
N ARG A 117 5.93 21.50 3.44
CA ARG A 117 5.07 22.51 4.11
C ARG A 117 5.02 22.30 5.61
N LEU A 118 4.85 21.04 6.04
CA LEU A 118 4.70 20.69 7.44
C LEU A 118 6.00 20.87 8.22
N MET A 119 7.15 20.55 7.64
CA MET A 119 8.47 20.80 8.24
C MET A 119 8.75 22.30 8.35
N ARG A 120 8.52 23.08 7.28
CA ARG A 120 8.72 24.54 7.28
C ARG A 120 7.83 25.27 8.29
N SER A 121 6.63 24.76 8.52
CA SER A 121 5.70 25.28 9.55
C SER A 121 5.98 24.76 10.96
N GLY A 122 6.97 23.90 11.15
CA GLY A 122 7.31 23.29 12.44
C GLY A 122 6.27 22.29 12.98
N ARG A 123 5.31 21.89 12.16
CA ARG A 123 4.23 20.98 12.58
C ARG A 123 4.69 19.52 12.72
N ILE A 124 5.70 19.13 11.96
CA ILE A 124 6.37 17.82 12.08
C ILE A 124 7.88 18.02 12.21
N ALA A 125 8.58 17.02 12.70
CA ALA A 125 10.04 16.98 12.72
C ALA A 125 10.64 16.81 11.33
N ASP A 126 11.96 17.02 11.19
CA ASP A 126 12.69 16.73 9.96
C ASP A 126 12.47 15.27 9.55
N THR A 127 12.05 15.03 8.32
CA THR A 127 11.51 13.72 7.87
C THR A 127 12.04 13.34 6.51
N ILE A 128 12.36 12.06 6.34
CA ILE A 128 12.67 11.36 5.08
C ILE A 128 11.44 10.55 4.66
N ILE A 129 11.12 10.53 3.37
CA ILE A 129 10.09 9.63 2.82
C ILE A 129 10.77 8.46 2.11
N VAL A 130 10.34 7.25 2.42
CA VAL A 130 10.74 6.02 1.73
C VAL A 130 9.53 5.47 0.99
N GLY A 131 9.44 5.75 -0.30
CA GLY A 131 8.38 5.27 -1.18
C GLY A 131 8.68 3.86 -1.67
N ILE A 132 7.90 2.88 -1.23
CA ILE A 132 8.03 1.47 -1.61
C ILE A 132 7.12 1.21 -2.80
N TRP A 133 7.69 0.94 -3.98
CA TRP A 133 6.90 0.61 -5.15
C TRP A 133 6.18 -0.72 -4.95
N ASN A 134 4.92 -0.79 -5.32
CA ASN A 134 4.23 -2.07 -5.38
C ASN A 134 4.74 -2.91 -6.56
N ASN A 135 4.55 -4.20 -6.48
CA ASN A 135 5.00 -5.15 -7.50
C ASN A 135 3.85 -5.56 -8.44
N GLY A 136 3.10 -4.58 -8.97
CA GLY A 136 2.08 -4.78 -9.98
C GLY A 136 1.10 -5.91 -9.64
N MET A 137 1.16 -7.00 -10.39
CA MET A 137 0.28 -8.16 -10.24
C MET A 137 0.37 -8.85 -8.87
N GLN A 138 1.50 -8.70 -8.16
CA GLN A 138 1.68 -9.27 -6.82
C GLN A 138 1.12 -8.37 -5.70
N ARG A 139 0.65 -7.16 -6.01
CA ARG A 139 0.19 -6.20 -5.01
C ARG A 139 -0.86 -6.77 -4.06
N TYR A 140 -1.83 -7.54 -4.55
CA TYR A 140 -2.83 -8.18 -3.69
C TYR A 140 -2.25 -9.29 -2.82
N ALA A 141 -1.30 -10.06 -3.33
CA ALA A 141 -0.61 -11.11 -2.57
C ALA A 141 0.22 -10.53 -1.42
N GLU A 142 0.89 -9.39 -1.67
CA GLU A 142 1.78 -8.74 -0.71
C GLU A 142 1.05 -7.81 0.28
N TYR A 143 -0.10 -7.25 -0.10
CA TYR A 143 -0.78 -6.24 0.70
C TYR A 143 -1.97 -6.76 1.48
N TYR A 144 -2.46 -7.97 1.21
CA TYR A 144 -3.54 -8.55 2.01
C TYR A 144 -2.97 -9.46 3.11
N PRO A 145 -3.20 -9.12 4.39
CA PRO A 145 -2.59 -9.79 5.53
C PRO A 145 -2.92 -11.30 5.60
N GLU A 146 -1.90 -12.13 5.65
CA GLU A 146 -2.04 -13.59 5.68
C GLU A 146 -2.77 -14.07 6.94
N LYS A 147 -2.49 -13.46 8.09
CA LYS A 147 -3.10 -13.84 9.35
C LYS A 147 -4.57 -13.48 9.45
N ILE A 148 -5.03 -12.47 8.69
CA ILE A 148 -6.47 -12.22 8.53
C ILE A 148 -7.14 -13.43 7.88
N LEU A 149 -6.54 -13.99 6.84
CA LEU A 149 -7.10 -15.15 6.14
C LEU A 149 -7.25 -16.40 7.04
N ALA A 150 -6.47 -16.50 8.11
CA ALA A 150 -6.59 -17.59 9.07
C ALA A 150 -7.95 -17.58 9.81
N PHE A 151 -8.58 -16.41 9.94
CA PHE A 151 -9.91 -16.27 10.57
C PHE A 151 -11.07 -16.37 9.58
N ALA A 152 -10.78 -16.40 8.28
CA ALA A 152 -11.81 -16.58 7.26
C ALA A 152 -12.19 -18.06 7.12
N PRO A 153 -13.46 -18.36 6.72
CA PRO A 153 -13.85 -19.73 6.36
C PRO A 153 -12.91 -20.30 5.29
N GLY A 154 -12.59 -21.60 5.39
CA GLY A 154 -11.61 -22.24 4.51
C GLY A 154 -11.89 -22.10 3.02
N ALA A 155 -13.16 -22.11 2.61
CA ALA A 155 -13.56 -21.88 1.21
C ALA A 155 -13.25 -20.43 0.77
N THR A 156 -13.61 -19.43 1.58
CA THR A 156 -13.33 -18.01 1.31
C THR A 156 -11.83 -17.74 1.23
N ARG A 157 -11.06 -18.34 2.16
CA ARG A 157 -9.60 -18.23 2.14
C ARG A 157 -9.00 -18.78 0.86
N ARG A 158 -9.38 -20.00 0.45
CA ARG A 158 -8.90 -20.60 -0.80
C ARG A 158 -9.27 -19.73 -2.00
N GLU A 159 -10.52 -19.33 -2.10
CA GLU A 159 -10.98 -18.46 -3.19
C GLU A 159 -10.18 -17.16 -3.26
N TYR A 160 -9.92 -16.52 -2.12
CA TYR A 160 -9.12 -15.29 -2.10
C TYR A 160 -7.68 -15.52 -2.58
N VAL A 161 -7.03 -16.56 -2.06
CA VAL A 161 -5.65 -16.89 -2.44
C VAL A 161 -5.56 -17.22 -3.93
N ASP A 162 -6.47 -18.03 -4.45
CA ASP A 162 -6.44 -18.45 -5.86
C ASP A 162 -6.74 -17.30 -6.82
N GLN A 163 -7.71 -16.44 -6.49
CA GLN A 163 -8.20 -15.42 -7.42
C GLN A 163 -7.56 -14.03 -7.26
N ALA A 164 -7.08 -13.68 -6.07
CA ALA A 164 -6.53 -12.37 -5.78
C ALA A 164 -5.01 -12.39 -5.50
N SER A 165 -4.48 -13.49 -4.98
CA SER A 165 -3.09 -13.58 -4.55
C SER A 165 -2.22 -14.48 -5.46
N ASN A 166 -2.64 -14.73 -6.68
CA ASN A 166 -1.93 -15.60 -7.65
C ASN A 166 -1.51 -16.96 -7.04
N GLY A 167 -2.40 -17.56 -6.22
CA GLY A 167 -2.17 -18.85 -5.57
C GLY A 167 -1.29 -18.79 -4.31
N ARG A 168 -0.73 -17.62 -3.93
CA ARG A 168 0.14 -17.51 -2.77
C ARG A 168 0.06 -16.14 -2.08
N SER A 169 -0.30 -16.12 -0.79
CA SER A 169 -0.15 -14.94 0.06
C SER A 169 1.32 -14.64 0.34
N GLN A 170 1.70 -13.38 0.39
CA GLN A 170 3.07 -12.92 0.58
C GLN A 170 3.17 -11.72 1.55
N ALA A 171 2.13 -11.39 2.29
CA ALA A 171 2.11 -10.20 3.14
C ALA A 171 3.15 -10.30 4.28
N ASP A 172 3.28 -11.46 4.92
CA ASP A 172 4.29 -11.66 5.97
C ASP A 172 5.72 -11.59 5.39
N ALA A 173 5.93 -12.11 4.18
CA ALA A 173 7.20 -12.01 3.47
C ALA A 173 7.53 -10.55 3.09
N TYR A 174 6.52 -9.80 2.64
CA TYR A 174 6.66 -8.37 2.32
C TYR A 174 7.01 -7.54 3.57
N LEU A 175 6.39 -7.80 4.70
CA LEU A 175 6.74 -7.11 5.94
C LEU A 175 8.15 -7.48 6.44
N ARG A 176 8.59 -8.74 6.28
CA ARG A 176 9.98 -9.10 6.57
C ARG A 176 10.96 -8.37 5.67
N PHE A 177 10.67 -8.22 4.39
CA PHE A 177 11.49 -7.38 3.51
C PHE A 177 11.62 -5.95 4.05
N ILE A 178 10.52 -5.32 4.47
CA ILE A 178 10.56 -3.96 5.00
C ILE A 178 11.40 -3.90 6.28
N VAL A 179 11.16 -4.81 7.22
CA VAL A 179 11.72 -4.73 8.57
C VAL A 179 13.14 -5.28 8.67
N GLU A 180 13.42 -6.38 7.97
CA GLU A 180 14.70 -7.09 8.10
C GLU A 180 15.74 -6.65 7.06
N GLU A 181 15.32 -6.10 5.92
CA GLU A 181 16.21 -5.75 4.82
C GLU A 181 16.17 -4.25 4.50
N LEU A 182 14.99 -3.70 4.18
CA LEU A 182 14.87 -2.31 3.70
C LEU A 182 15.19 -1.31 4.82
N LYS A 183 14.51 -1.39 5.97
CA LYS A 183 14.74 -0.46 7.08
C LYS A 183 16.20 -0.44 7.52
N PRO A 184 16.89 -1.57 7.76
CA PRO A 184 18.32 -1.57 8.06
C PRO A 184 19.19 -0.96 6.96
N ALA A 185 18.82 -1.11 5.68
CA ALA A 185 19.55 -0.50 4.57
C ALA A 185 19.38 1.03 4.56
N ILE A 186 18.14 1.53 4.79
CA ILE A 186 17.84 2.95 4.92
C ILE A 186 18.60 3.56 6.12
N ASP A 187 18.54 2.92 7.28
CA ASP A 187 19.19 3.41 8.51
C ASP A 187 20.72 3.45 8.40
N ARG A 188 21.32 2.57 7.60
CA ARG A 188 22.78 2.61 7.33
C ARG A 188 23.16 3.68 6.32
N LYS A 189 22.29 3.97 5.35
CA LYS A 189 22.61 4.89 4.25
C LYS A 189 22.31 6.34 4.60
N TYR A 190 21.28 6.59 5.40
CA TYR A 190 20.78 7.93 5.69
C TYR A 190 20.81 8.23 7.19
N ALA A 191 20.81 9.50 7.52
CA ALA A 191 20.87 9.99 8.91
C ALA A 191 19.51 9.88 9.62
N THR A 192 19.04 8.67 9.86
CA THR A 192 17.73 8.40 10.45
C THR A 192 17.77 8.36 11.98
N ASN A 193 16.64 8.70 12.61
CA ASN A 193 16.30 8.21 13.94
C ASN A 193 15.77 6.80 13.78
N THR A 194 16.47 5.82 14.33
CA THR A 194 16.15 4.39 14.11
C THR A 194 15.08 3.86 15.05
N GLY A 195 14.70 4.65 16.06
CA GLY A 195 13.72 4.25 17.09
C GLY A 195 12.30 4.17 16.56
N GLN A 196 11.48 3.42 17.28
CA GLN A 196 10.08 3.22 17.01
C GLN A 196 9.32 4.55 16.87
N GLU A 197 9.54 5.48 17.80
CA GLU A 197 8.88 6.79 17.90
C GLU A 197 9.11 7.71 16.69
N SER A 198 10.10 7.38 15.86
CA SER A 198 10.49 8.11 14.65
C SER A 198 10.30 7.32 13.36
N THR A 199 9.64 6.16 13.43
CA THR A 199 9.41 5.25 12.30
C THR A 199 7.92 5.05 12.06
N PHE A 200 7.45 5.46 10.88
CA PHE A 200 6.03 5.47 10.54
C PHE A 200 5.78 4.73 9.22
N ILE A 201 4.55 4.20 9.05
CA ILE A 201 4.15 3.50 7.83
C ILE A 201 2.76 3.96 7.38
N VAL A 202 2.63 4.29 6.10
CA VAL A 202 1.42 4.94 5.55
C VAL A 202 1.06 4.33 4.19
N GLY A 203 -0.22 4.18 3.93
CA GLY A 203 -0.70 3.79 2.62
C GLY A 203 -2.19 4.05 2.45
N SER A 204 -2.69 3.84 1.24
CA SER A 204 -4.12 3.90 0.94
C SER A 204 -4.67 2.55 0.51
N SER A 205 -5.98 2.36 0.64
CA SER A 205 -6.64 1.14 0.17
C SER A 205 -5.98 -0.12 0.77
N MET A 206 -5.52 -1.03 -0.09
CA MET A 206 -4.72 -2.19 0.30
C MET A 206 -3.39 -1.78 0.96
N GLY A 207 -2.78 -0.67 0.52
CA GLY A 207 -1.59 -0.10 1.17
C GLY A 207 -1.85 0.37 2.60
N GLY A 208 -3.05 0.88 2.87
CA GLY A 208 -3.50 1.20 4.23
C GLY A 208 -3.66 -0.06 5.09
N LEU A 209 -4.25 -1.11 4.51
CA LEU A 209 -4.45 -2.38 5.19
C LEU A 209 -3.12 -3.01 5.62
N ILE A 210 -2.15 -3.12 4.71
CA ILE A 210 -0.83 -3.66 5.03
C ILE A 210 -0.05 -2.77 6.00
N SER A 211 -0.27 -1.45 6.00
CA SER A 211 0.36 -0.53 6.95
C SER A 211 -0.16 -0.74 8.37
N ILE A 212 -1.46 -0.89 8.56
CA ILE A 212 -2.03 -1.25 9.88
C ILE A 212 -1.57 -2.65 10.31
N TYR A 213 -1.52 -3.60 9.37
CA TYR A 213 -0.99 -4.93 9.66
C TYR A 213 0.48 -4.90 10.09
N ALA A 214 1.31 -4.06 9.47
CA ALA A 214 2.69 -3.87 9.86
C ALA A 214 2.84 -3.40 11.32
N LEU A 215 1.98 -2.48 11.76
CA LEU A 215 1.96 -2.05 13.16
C LEU A 215 1.57 -3.19 14.11
N CYS A 216 0.60 -4.01 13.73
CA CYS A 216 0.19 -5.17 14.53
C CYS A 216 1.31 -6.20 14.67
N GLU A 217 2.02 -6.51 13.58
CA GLU A 217 3.05 -7.54 13.56
C GLU A 217 4.40 -7.07 14.09
N TYR A 218 4.72 -5.78 13.92
CA TYR A 218 6.00 -5.18 14.30
C TYR A 218 5.81 -3.92 15.18
N PRO A 219 5.10 -4.02 16.32
CA PRO A 219 4.80 -2.86 17.17
C PRO A 219 6.04 -2.22 17.81
N ARG A 220 7.16 -2.92 17.84
CA ARG A 220 8.45 -2.38 18.31
C ARG A 220 9.25 -1.66 17.23
N VAL A 221 8.80 -1.72 15.98
CA VAL A 221 9.46 -1.07 14.85
C VAL A 221 8.74 0.21 14.47
N PHE A 222 7.41 0.18 14.41
CA PHE A 222 6.60 1.31 13.97
C PHE A 222 5.92 2.00 15.15
N GLY A 223 6.15 3.29 15.30
CA GLY A 223 5.48 4.15 16.28
C GLY A 223 4.10 4.63 15.82
N GLY A 224 3.80 4.48 14.54
CA GLY A 224 2.48 4.78 14.03
C GLY A 224 2.24 4.25 12.63
N ALA A 225 0.95 4.01 12.34
CA ALA A 225 0.48 3.59 11.02
C ALA A 225 -0.74 4.40 10.58
N ALA A 226 -0.82 4.67 9.28
CA ALA A 226 -1.99 5.29 8.68
C ALA A 226 -2.52 4.49 7.49
N GLY A 227 -3.85 4.32 7.48
CA GLY A 227 -4.58 3.76 6.37
C GLY A 227 -5.63 4.73 5.85
N LEU A 228 -5.39 5.30 4.67
CA LEU A 228 -6.35 6.16 3.98
C LEU A 228 -7.28 5.29 3.15
N SER A 229 -8.60 5.49 3.26
CA SER A 229 -9.60 4.64 2.59
C SER A 229 -9.27 3.15 2.72
N THR A 230 -8.98 2.70 3.95
CA THR A 230 -8.43 1.36 4.22
C THR A 230 -9.33 0.26 3.70
N HIS A 231 -8.76 -0.66 2.92
CA HIS A 231 -9.49 -1.72 2.23
C HIS A 231 -9.79 -2.92 3.14
N TRP A 232 -10.72 -2.76 4.06
CA TRP A 232 -11.11 -3.81 5.01
C TRP A 232 -11.93 -4.96 4.41
N ILE A 233 -12.42 -4.79 3.17
CA ILE A 233 -13.47 -5.64 2.60
C ILE A 233 -12.95 -6.80 1.74
N GLY A 234 -11.66 -6.91 1.52
CA GLY A 234 -11.05 -7.97 0.72
C GLY A 234 -11.23 -7.75 -0.78
N LYS A 235 -12.17 -8.45 -1.44
CA LYS A 235 -12.35 -8.38 -2.89
C LYS A 235 -13.51 -7.43 -3.27
N PRO A 236 -13.25 -6.27 -3.89
CA PRO A 236 -14.30 -5.26 -4.16
C PRO A 236 -15.44 -5.76 -5.04
N THR A 237 -15.12 -6.57 -6.06
CA THR A 237 -16.07 -7.07 -7.04
C THR A 237 -17.16 -7.95 -6.43
N ALA A 238 -16.91 -8.53 -5.26
CA ALA A 238 -17.85 -9.41 -4.58
C ALA A 238 -18.89 -8.67 -3.70
N TRP A 239 -18.71 -7.35 -3.46
CA TRP A 239 -19.55 -6.60 -2.51
C TRP A 239 -20.87 -6.06 -3.07
N GLY A 240 -21.03 -5.96 -4.40
CA GLY A 240 -22.15 -5.23 -4.99
C GLY A 240 -23.53 -5.76 -4.64
N ARG A 241 -23.78 -7.06 -4.80
CA ARG A 241 -25.11 -7.67 -4.63
C ARG A 241 -25.23 -8.67 -3.48
N GLU A 242 -24.12 -9.16 -2.94
CA GLU A 242 -24.10 -10.26 -1.98
C GLU A 242 -23.36 -9.88 -0.68
N ARG A 243 -23.67 -8.71 -0.11
CA ARG A 243 -23.00 -8.16 1.08
C ARG A 243 -22.84 -9.15 2.23
N ILE A 244 -23.85 -9.98 2.50
CA ILE A 244 -23.81 -10.94 3.62
C ILE A 244 -22.85 -12.10 3.32
N ARG A 245 -22.85 -12.64 2.11
CA ARG A 245 -21.90 -13.71 1.73
C ARG A 245 -20.46 -13.24 1.76
N ASN A 246 -20.24 -11.96 1.52
CA ASN A 246 -18.91 -11.35 1.46
C ASN A 246 -18.47 -10.70 2.78
N ALA A 247 -19.23 -10.84 3.85
CA ALA A 247 -18.86 -10.36 5.18
C ALA A 247 -17.69 -11.14 5.82
N ALA A 248 -17.39 -12.32 5.29
CA ALA A 248 -16.38 -13.22 5.89
C ALA A 248 -14.98 -12.58 6.00
N LEU A 249 -14.51 -11.88 4.98
CA LEU A 249 -13.19 -11.21 5.01
C LEU A 249 -13.17 -10.00 5.94
N PRO A 250 -14.14 -9.07 5.90
CA PRO A 250 -14.24 -8.00 6.90
C PRO A 250 -14.30 -8.51 8.35
N LEU A 251 -15.10 -9.54 8.62
CA LEU A 251 -15.19 -10.14 9.96
C LEU A 251 -13.88 -10.79 10.38
N ALA A 252 -13.20 -11.46 9.46
CA ALA A 252 -11.87 -12.02 9.70
C ALA A 252 -10.85 -10.91 10.03
N ALA A 253 -10.89 -9.78 9.30
CA ALA A 253 -10.04 -8.64 9.58
C ALA A 253 -10.30 -8.04 10.97
N MET A 254 -11.55 -7.88 11.36
CA MET A 254 -11.92 -7.37 12.68
C MET A 254 -11.52 -8.36 13.80
N THR A 255 -11.71 -9.66 13.56
CA THR A 255 -11.26 -10.71 14.50
C THR A 255 -9.75 -10.69 14.68
N TYR A 256 -9.00 -10.51 13.60
CA TYR A 256 -7.55 -10.37 13.67
C TYR A 256 -7.17 -9.11 14.47
N LEU A 257 -7.70 -7.93 14.12
CA LEU A 257 -7.39 -6.67 14.78
C LEU A 257 -7.69 -6.70 16.27
N SER A 258 -8.83 -7.24 16.69
CA SER A 258 -9.18 -7.34 18.12
C SER A 258 -8.18 -8.13 18.95
N ARG A 259 -7.39 -9.01 18.31
CA ARG A 259 -6.37 -9.84 18.97
C ARG A 259 -4.96 -9.29 18.83
N ALA A 260 -4.63 -8.78 17.64
CA ALA A 260 -3.27 -8.45 17.25
C ALA A 260 -2.91 -6.97 17.43
N LEU A 261 -3.90 -6.08 17.44
CA LEU A 261 -3.63 -4.66 17.63
C LEU A 261 -2.94 -4.44 18.98
N PRO A 262 -1.78 -3.77 19.03
CA PRO A 262 -1.13 -3.46 20.33
C PRO A 262 -2.08 -2.64 21.21
N VAL A 263 -1.90 -2.73 22.53
CA VAL A 263 -2.63 -1.83 23.45
C VAL A 263 -2.17 -0.39 23.25
N ALA A 264 -3.07 0.56 23.52
CA ALA A 264 -2.78 1.99 23.44
C ALA A 264 -1.57 2.41 24.29
N GLY A 265 -0.94 3.52 23.94
CA GLY A 265 0.14 4.14 24.71
C GLY A 265 1.31 4.64 23.88
N ASN A 266 1.99 3.74 23.12
CA ASN A 266 3.20 4.10 22.38
C ASN A 266 3.01 4.16 20.86
N HIS A 267 1.75 3.98 20.39
CA HIS A 267 1.45 3.92 18.96
C HIS A 267 0.41 4.95 18.58
N ARG A 268 0.51 5.46 17.36
CA ARG A 268 -0.52 6.30 16.74
C ARG A 268 -1.13 5.56 15.56
N ILE A 269 -2.47 5.50 15.51
CA ILE A 269 -3.21 4.82 14.46
C ILE A 269 -4.18 5.80 13.82
N TYR A 270 -4.03 5.97 12.51
CA TYR A 270 -4.95 6.76 11.71
C TYR A 270 -5.68 5.87 10.72
N THR A 271 -7.00 6.01 10.63
CA THR A 271 -7.82 5.41 9.57
C THR A 271 -8.86 6.40 9.07
N ASP A 272 -9.11 6.38 7.77
CA ASP A 272 -10.19 7.18 7.20
C ASP A 272 -10.93 6.44 6.08
N ARG A 273 -11.99 7.07 5.61
CA ARG A 273 -12.69 6.77 4.38
C ARG A 273 -13.37 8.01 3.81
N GLY A 274 -13.65 7.99 2.52
CA GLY A 274 -14.69 8.82 1.93
C GLY A 274 -16.09 8.23 2.16
N ASP A 275 -17.08 8.72 1.44
CA ASP A 275 -18.43 8.16 1.44
C ASP A 275 -19.01 8.00 0.03
N ASP A 276 -18.21 8.25 -1.00
CA ASP A 276 -18.59 8.05 -2.39
C ASP A 276 -17.94 6.80 -2.98
N TRP A 277 -18.55 6.24 -4.02
CA TRP A 277 -18.12 5.09 -4.80
C TRP A 277 -17.65 3.92 -3.92
N LEU A 278 -16.40 3.44 -4.08
CA LEU A 278 -15.87 2.29 -3.33
C LEU A 278 -15.83 2.54 -1.82
N ASP A 279 -15.52 3.76 -1.39
CA ASP A 279 -15.42 4.12 0.02
C ASP A 279 -16.76 4.05 0.75
N SER A 280 -17.89 4.20 0.04
CA SER A 280 -19.22 4.01 0.62
C SER A 280 -19.44 2.60 1.18
N LEU A 281 -18.73 1.60 0.65
CA LEU A 281 -18.80 0.21 1.10
C LEU A 281 -18.04 -0.05 2.41
N TYR A 282 -17.15 0.86 2.81
CA TYR A 282 -16.28 0.66 3.97
C TYR A 282 -16.94 1.01 5.30
N GLN A 283 -18.11 1.67 5.29
CA GLN A 283 -18.77 2.15 6.50
C GLN A 283 -18.93 1.08 7.60
N PRO A 284 -19.44 -0.13 7.34
CA PRO A 284 -19.59 -1.13 8.41
C PRO A 284 -18.25 -1.53 9.02
N ALA A 285 -17.24 -1.79 8.18
CA ALA A 285 -15.92 -2.18 8.66
C ALA A 285 -15.23 -1.05 9.45
N HIS A 286 -15.37 0.19 8.99
CA HIS A 286 -14.80 1.35 9.65
C HIS A 286 -15.34 1.54 11.09
N ARG A 287 -16.65 1.34 11.30
CA ARG A 287 -17.25 1.35 12.65
C ARG A 287 -16.68 0.25 13.56
N PHE A 288 -16.49 -0.96 13.03
CA PHE A 288 -15.86 -2.04 13.80
C PHE A 288 -14.42 -1.70 14.19
N VAL A 289 -13.66 -1.04 13.32
CA VAL A 289 -12.31 -0.59 13.65
C VAL A 289 -12.34 0.39 14.82
N GLU A 290 -13.29 1.35 14.83
CA GLU A 290 -13.47 2.28 15.95
C GLU A 290 -13.76 1.55 17.27
N GLU A 291 -14.61 0.53 17.26
CA GLU A 291 -14.89 -0.30 18.43
C GLU A 291 -13.63 -1.04 18.91
N VAL A 292 -12.91 -1.69 17.98
CA VAL A 292 -11.67 -2.40 18.31
C VAL A 292 -10.61 -1.46 18.91
N LEU A 293 -10.45 -0.27 18.35
CA LEU A 293 -9.55 0.75 18.91
C LEU A 293 -9.93 1.11 20.35
N ARG A 294 -11.21 1.36 20.58
CA ARG A 294 -11.73 1.67 21.93
C ARG A 294 -11.51 0.54 22.92
N ASP A 295 -11.80 -0.71 22.51
CA ASP A 295 -11.59 -1.91 23.35
C ASP A 295 -10.11 -2.14 23.67
N ARG A 296 -9.20 -1.71 22.81
CA ARG A 296 -7.76 -1.76 23.03
C ARG A 296 -7.21 -0.56 23.82
N GLY A 297 -8.08 0.34 24.28
CA GLY A 297 -7.75 1.48 25.13
C GLY A 297 -7.27 2.72 24.37
N TYR A 298 -7.41 2.76 23.03
CA TYR A 298 -7.06 3.93 22.25
C TYR A 298 -8.05 5.09 22.49
N THR A 299 -7.49 6.29 22.53
CA THR A 299 -8.22 7.55 22.70
C THR A 299 -7.94 8.49 21.53
N GLU A 300 -8.52 9.69 21.54
CA GLU A 300 -8.26 10.71 20.53
C GLU A 300 -6.80 11.20 20.49
N VAL A 301 -6.01 10.89 21.53
CA VAL A 301 -4.58 11.23 21.59
C VAL A 301 -3.74 10.33 20.68
N ASP A 302 -4.11 9.08 20.60
CA ASP A 302 -3.32 8.03 19.95
C ASP A 302 -4.05 7.27 18.83
N SER A 303 -5.35 7.55 18.62
CA SER A 303 -6.08 7.12 17.43
C SER A 303 -6.91 8.23 16.82
N MET A 304 -7.00 8.22 15.50
CA MET A 304 -7.86 9.13 14.75
C MET A 304 -8.58 8.37 13.65
N THR A 305 -9.92 8.42 13.69
CA THR A 305 -10.76 7.93 12.61
C THR A 305 -11.48 9.12 11.96
N ARG A 306 -11.59 9.14 10.62
CA ARG A 306 -12.20 10.26 9.89
C ARG A 306 -13.11 9.78 8.78
N ILE A 307 -14.16 10.57 8.52
CA ILE A 307 -15.02 10.42 7.35
C ILE A 307 -14.94 11.73 6.56
N PHE A 308 -14.62 11.62 5.27
CA PHE A 308 -14.55 12.76 4.37
C PHE A 308 -15.75 12.71 3.42
N HIS A 309 -16.74 13.54 3.68
CA HIS A 309 -17.96 13.60 2.89
C HIS A 309 -17.71 14.14 1.48
N GLY A 310 -18.37 13.52 0.50
CA GLY A 310 -18.24 13.90 -0.92
C GLY A 310 -16.89 13.53 -1.54
N THR A 311 -16.08 12.69 -0.89
CA THR A 311 -14.81 12.20 -1.44
C THR A 311 -14.86 10.71 -1.72
N GLY A 312 -14.08 10.28 -2.73
CA GLY A 312 -14.02 8.90 -3.18
C GLY A 312 -12.67 8.22 -2.94
N HIS A 313 -12.45 7.17 -3.70
CA HIS A 313 -11.30 6.28 -3.59
C HIS A 313 -10.25 6.60 -4.65
N GLY A 314 -9.39 7.56 -4.38
CA GLY A 314 -8.37 7.97 -5.37
C GLY A 314 -7.29 8.90 -4.83
N GLU A 315 -6.19 8.97 -5.58
CA GLU A 315 -4.97 9.67 -5.22
C GLU A 315 -5.19 11.16 -4.93
N ARG A 316 -6.07 11.83 -5.67
CA ARG A 316 -6.39 13.25 -5.45
C ARG A 316 -7.03 13.48 -4.08
N ASP A 317 -7.97 12.60 -3.69
CA ASP A 317 -8.66 12.72 -2.41
C ASP A 317 -7.72 12.37 -1.26
N TRP A 318 -6.82 11.40 -1.45
CA TRP A 318 -5.79 11.06 -0.45
C TRP A 318 -4.74 12.15 -0.30
N ALA A 319 -4.29 12.75 -1.40
CA ALA A 319 -3.38 13.91 -1.37
C ALA A 319 -3.95 15.08 -0.58
N ALA A 320 -5.24 15.38 -0.76
CA ALA A 320 -5.91 16.50 -0.10
C ALA A 320 -5.96 16.37 1.43
N ARG A 321 -5.89 15.16 1.98
CA ARG A 321 -5.96 14.89 3.43
C ARG A 321 -4.63 14.47 4.05
N LEU A 322 -3.57 14.33 3.24
CA LEU A 322 -2.26 13.85 3.69
C LEU A 322 -1.65 14.70 4.80
N ASP A 323 -1.76 16.02 4.75
CA ASP A 323 -1.24 16.92 5.78
C ASP A 323 -1.79 16.57 7.18
N GLY A 324 -3.10 16.35 7.29
CA GLY A 324 -3.75 15.96 8.55
C GLY A 324 -3.26 14.61 9.08
N VAL A 325 -3.06 13.65 8.19
CA VAL A 325 -2.52 12.32 8.51
C VAL A 325 -1.12 12.42 9.07
N LEU A 326 -0.22 13.13 8.37
CA LEU A 326 1.17 13.27 8.78
C LEU A 326 1.31 14.04 10.10
N VAL A 327 0.52 15.09 10.30
CA VAL A 327 0.51 15.82 11.57
C VAL A 327 0.00 14.96 12.73
N PHE A 328 -1.02 14.14 12.50
CA PHE A 328 -1.48 13.23 13.55
C PHE A 328 -0.40 12.19 13.90
N LEU A 329 0.24 11.57 12.90
CA LEU A 329 1.25 10.55 13.15
C LEU A 329 2.55 11.10 13.75
N MET A 330 3.04 12.21 13.20
CA MET A 330 4.41 12.68 13.38
C MET A 330 4.50 14.06 14.03
N GLY A 331 3.35 14.67 14.35
CA GLY A 331 3.29 16.00 14.96
C GLY A 331 4.01 16.03 16.30
N ARG A 332 4.74 17.12 16.55
CA ARG A 332 5.43 17.36 17.81
C ARG A 332 4.40 17.40 18.96
N LYS A 333 4.69 16.75 20.07
CA LYS A 333 3.89 16.91 21.30
C LYS A 333 4.10 18.32 21.80
N SER A 334 3.01 18.95 22.31
CA SER A 334 3.11 20.23 22.98
C SER A 334 4.07 20.10 24.15
N GLY A 335 5.29 20.61 24.03
CA GLY A 335 6.34 20.48 25.03
C GLY A 335 7.72 20.06 24.50
N ASP A 336 7.79 19.50 23.29
CA ASP A 336 9.06 19.20 22.63
C ASP A 336 9.59 20.50 21.99
N LYS A 337 10.50 21.19 22.69
CA LYS A 337 11.28 22.33 22.19
C LYS A 337 12.63 21.85 21.67
#